data_23ab2fd1df168fdfb0c6a62b82af23bb
#
_entry.id   23ab2fd1df168fdfb0c6a62b82af23bb
#
_cell.length_a   1.000
_cell.length_b   1.000
_cell.length_c   1.000
_cell.angle_alpha   90.00
_cell.angle_beta   90.00
_cell.angle_gamma   90.00
#
_symmetry.space_group_name_H-M   'P 1'
#
loop_
_entity.id
_entity.type
_entity.pdbx_description
1 polymer ?
#
loop_
_entity_poly.entity_id
_entity_poly.type
_entity_poly.pdbx_seq_one_letter_code
_entity_poly.pdbx_strand_id
1 'polypeptide(L)'
;MCLLRPKSIGTVKIASNNPIDDPLIDPNYLSNREDIETMVKGYKIMMEIMNTEPLAQYQNIRHPININDDKAIESAIRTRADTIYHPVGTCKMGHDEMSVVDDKLRVKGVKNLRVVDASIMPTLVGGNTNAPTIMIAEKASDMIKEEIK
;
A
#
# COMPACT_ATOMS: atom_id res chain seq x y z
N MET A 1 -3.36 -13.42 4.02
CA MET A 1 -4.13 -12.28 4.54
C MET A 1 -3.33 -11.00 4.35
N CYS A 2 -3.99 -9.85 4.23
CA CYS A 2 -3.34 -8.55 4.11
C CYS A 2 -4.19 -7.45 4.73
N LEU A 3 -3.55 -6.33 5.08
CA LEU A 3 -4.23 -5.10 5.47
C LEU A 3 -4.80 -4.43 4.20
N LEU A 4 -6.09 -4.14 4.20
CA LEU A 4 -6.71 -3.42 3.09
C LEU A 4 -6.50 -1.89 3.20
N ARG A 5 -6.37 -1.37 4.41
CA ARG A 5 -6.22 0.07 4.68
C ARG A 5 -5.19 0.28 5.78
N PRO A 6 -3.89 0.06 5.49
CA PRO A 6 -2.82 0.25 6.47
C PRO A 6 -2.75 1.72 6.91
N LYS A 7 -2.39 1.93 8.17
CA LYS A 7 -2.11 3.26 8.76
C LYS A 7 -0.61 3.57 8.77
N SER A 8 0.23 2.54 8.64
CA SER A 8 1.67 2.70 8.46
C SER A 8 1.96 3.41 7.14
N ILE A 9 2.82 4.42 7.18
CA ILE A 9 3.20 5.22 6.01
C ILE A 9 4.70 5.23 5.90
N GLY A 10 5.20 4.94 4.71
CA GLY A 10 6.60 5.02 4.36
C GLY A 10 6.97 6.29 3.60
N THR A 11 8.19 6.35 3.11
CA THR A 11 8.72 7.49 2.34
C THR A 11 9.53 7.03 1.14
N VAL A 12 9.50 7.85 0.08
CA VAL A 12 10.46 7.80 -1.03
C VAL A 12 11.15 9.16 -1.10
N LYS A 13 12.48 9.18 -1.08
CA LYS A 13 13.27 10.40 -1.03
C LYS A 13 14.43 10.33 -2.02
N ILE A 14 14.89 11.49 -2.48
CA ILE A 14 16.12 11.62 -3.26
C ILE A 14 17.31 11.31 -2.35
N ALA A 15 18.24 10.44 -2.80
CA ALA A 15 19.44 10.07 -2.06
C ALA A 15 20.52 11.14 -2.16
N SER A 16 20.70 11.73 -3.35
CA SER A 16 21.71 12.75 -3.65
C SER A 16 21.28 13.66 -4.82
N ASN A 17 22.14 14.57 -5.23
CA ASN A 17 21.94 15.38 -6.44
C ASN A 17 22.36 14.67 -7.74
N ASN A 18 22.89 13.46 -7.66
CA ASN A 18 23.21 12.64 -8.83
C ASN A 18 21.94 11.88 -9.28
N PRO A 19 21.40 12.12 -10.50
CA PRO A 19 20.16 11.49 -10.98
C PRO A 19 20.29 9.97 -11.23
N ILE A 20 21.49 9.42 -11.16
CA ILE A 20 21.76 7.98 -11.37
C ILE A 20 21.67 7.20 -10.04
N ASP A 21 21.75 7.90 -8.91
CA ASP A 21 21.67 7.25 -7.61
C ASP A 21 20.22 6.76 -7.34
N ASP A 22 20.12 5.55 -6.82
CA ASP A 22 18.82 4.98 -6.44
C ASP A 22 18.14 5.83 -5.34
N PRO A 23 16.82 5.99 -5.39
CA PRO A 23 16.09 6.70 -4.34
C PRO A 23 16.13 5.94 -3.01
N LEU A 24 16.04 6.67 -1.91
CA LEU A 24 15.85 6.10 -0.58
C LEU A 24 14.39 5.70 -0.44
N ILE A 25 14.13 4.39 -0.37
CA ILE A 25 12.80 3.82 -0.24
C ILE A 25 12.68 3.17 1.13
N ASP A 26 11.82 3.71 1.98
CA ASP A 26 11.46 3.15 3.28
C ASP A 26 9.95 2.90 3.32
N PRO A 27 9.48 1.66 3.14
CA PRO A 27 8.06 1.34 3.23
C PRO A 27 7.50 1.48 4.65
N ASN A 28 8.35 1.41 5.68
CA ASN A 28 7.99 1.55 7.10
C ASN A 28 6.81 0.64 7.51
N TYR A 29 6.78 -0.60 6.97
CA TYR A 29 5.69 -1.55 7.19
C TYR A 29 5.48 -1.84 8.68
N LEU A 30 4.21 -1.96 9.08
CA LEU A 30 3.80 -2.36 10.42
C LEU A 30 4.35 -1.44 11.53
N SER A 31 4.63 -0.18 11.23
CA SER A 31 5.06 0.83 12.20
C SER A 31 3.91 1.31 13.09
N ASN A 32 2.68 1.31 12.55
CA ASN A 32 1.49 1.63 13.33
C ASN A 32 1.00 0.41 14.11
N ARG A 33 0.71 0.60 15.40
CA ARG A 33 0.28 -0.47 16.30
C ARG A 33 -1.04 -1.11 15.88
N GLU A 34 -2.00 -0.32 15.37
CA GLU A 34 -3.28 -0.81 14.92
C GLU A 34 -3.17 -1.78 13.73
N ASP A 35 -2.18 -1.57 12.87
CA ASP A 35 -1.90 -2.48 11.74
C ASP A 35 -1.49 -3.87 12.25
N ILE A 36 -0.60 -3.92 13.24
CA ILE A 36 -0.19 -5.18 13.88
C ILE A 36 -1.36 -5.87 14.56
N GLU A 37 -2.16 -5.13 15.34
CA GLU A 37 -3.32 -5.70 16.05
C GLU A 37 -4.34 -6.27 15.06
N THR A 38 -4.55 -5.59 13.94
CA THR A 38 -5.43 -6.05 12.87
C THR A 38 -4.88 -7.32 12.22
N MET A 39 -3.56 -7.37 11.97
CA MET A 39 -2.91 -8.56 11.41
C MET A 39 -2.95 -9.75 12.37
N VAL A 40 -2.76 -9.53 13.68
CA VAL A 40 -2.88 -10.60 14.69
C VAL A 40 -4.30 -11.17 14.71
N LYS A 41 -5.33 -10.31 14.71
CA LYS A 41 -6.73 -10.75 14.60
C LYS A 41 -6.98 -11.53 13.30
N GLY A 42 -6.51 -11.01 12.18
CA GLY A 42 -6.63 -11.67 10.88
C GLY A 42 -5.94 -13.03 10.83
N TYR A 43 -4.78 -13.17 11.48
CA TYR A 43 -4.08 -14.44 11.60
C TYR A 43 -4.94 -15.49 12.34
N LYS A 44 -5.55 -15.11 13.46
CA LYS A 44 -6.43 -16.01 14.23
C LYS A 44 -7.61 -16.49 13.39
N ILE A 45 -8.31 -15.56 12.73
CA ILE A 45 -9.44 -15.90 11.84
C ILE A 45 -8.99 -16.83 10.71
N MET A 46 -7.84 -16.54 10.09
CA MET A 46 -7.29 -17.41 9.05
C MET A 46 -7.05 -18.83 9.58
N MET A 47 -6.49 -18.97 10.78
CA MET A 47 -6.24 -20.28 11.38
C MET A 47 -7.55 -21.01 11.74
N GLU A 48 -8.57 -20.29 12.19
CA GLU A 48 -9.92 -20.87 12.41
C GLU A 48 -10.48 -21.42 11.09
N ILE A 49 -10.42 -20.65 10.01
CA ILE A 49 -10.88 -21.09 8.68
C ILE A 49 -10.09 -22.33 8.22
N MET A 50 -8.77 -22.28 8.33
CA MET A 50 -7.91 -23.41 7.91
C MET A 50 -8.16 -24.69 8.71
N ASN A 51 -8.60 -24.59 9.95
CA ASN A 51 -8.91 -25.73 10.81
C ASN A 51 -10.33 -26.30 10.59
N THR A 52 -11.13 -25.73 9.68
CA THR A 52 -12.43 -26.32 9.33
C THR A 52 -12.26 -27.65 8.62
N GLU A 53 -13.21 -28.58 8.80
CA GLU A 53 -13.16 -29.95 8.26
C GLU A 53 -12.77 -30.02 6.76
N PRO A 54 -13.35 -29.21 5.86
CA PRO A 54 -13.00 -29.27 4.45
C PRO A 54 -11.54 -28.89 4.15
N LEU A 55 -10.92 -28.02 4.95
CA LEU A 55 -9.58 -27.47 4.72
C LEU A 55 -8.49 -28.16 5.55
N ALA A 56 -8.85 -28.74 6.69
CA ALA A 56 -7.89 -29.36 7.62
C ALA A 56 -7.02 -30.45 6.95
N GLN A 57 -7.59 -31.22 6.02
CA GLN A 57 -6.89 -32.29 5.29
C GLN A 57 -5.77 -31.77 4.35
N TYR A 58 -5.82 -30.49 3.96
CA TYR A 58 -4.82 -29.88 3.05
C TYR A 58 -3.76 -29.07 3.79
N GLN A 59 -3.80 -29.03 5.13
CA GLN A 59 -2.83 -28.27 5.90
C GLN A 59 -1.46 -28.94 5.92
N ASN A 60 -0.42 -28.16 5.65
CA ASN A 60 0.97 -28.52 5.90
C ASN A 60 1.66 -27.37 6.64
N ILE A 61 1.33 -27.22 7.93
CA ILE A 61 1.88 -26.14 8.76
C ILE A 61 3.26 -26.58 9.28
N ARG A 62 4.33 -26.08 8.67
CA ARG A 62 5.70 -26.42 9.04
C ARG A 62 6.17 -25.79 10.35
N HIS A 63 5.59 -24.66 10.72
CA HIS A 63 5.96 -23.89 11.92
C HIS A 63 4.69 -23.44 12.63
N PRO A 64 4.05 -24.30 13.40
CA PRO A 64 2.84 -23.96 14.13
C PRO A 64 3.14 -22.87 15.17
N ILE A 65 2.28 -21.86 15.20
CA ILE A 65 2.32 -20.79 16.20
C ILE A 65 1.13 -21.01 17.12
N ASN A 66 1.33 -20.89 18.43
CA ASN A 66 0.22 -20.94 19.37
C ASN A 66 -0.73 -19.77 19.12
N ILE A 67 -1.96 -20.06 18.72
CA ILE A 67 -3.00 -19.07 18.37
C ILE A 67 -3.40 -18.18 19.58
N ASN A 68 -3.11 -18.63 20.80
CA ASN A 68 -3.36 -17.88 22.03
C ASN A 68 -2.17 -17.01 22.46
N ASP A 69 -1.06 -17.05 21.74
CA ASP A 69 0.12 -16.25 22.02
C ASP A 69 0.25 -15.09 20.98
N ASP A 70 -0.35 -13.95 21.30
CA ASP A 70 -0.33 -12.77 20.46
C ASP A 70 1.08 -12.25 20.18
N LYS A 71 2.01 -12.41 21.12
CA LYS A 71 3.40 -11.98 20.94
C LYS A 71 4.13 -12.88 19.94
N ALA A 72 3.90 -14.18 20.01
CA ALA A 72 4.45 -15.12 19.04
C ALA A 72 3.88 -14.87 17.63
N ILE A 73 2.57 -14.59 17.52
CA ILE A 73 1.93 -14.23 16.25
C ILE A 73 2.51 -12.92 15.72
N GLU A 74 2.61 -11.87 16.53
CA GLU A 74 3.22 -10.59 16.13
C GLU A 74 4.66 -10.77 15.65
N SER A 75 5.48 -11.51 16.38
CA SER A 75 6.87 -11.81 15.99
C SER A 75 6.94 -12.49 14.65
N ALA A 76 6.09 -13.48 14.40
CA ALA A 76 6.05 -14.20 13.14
C ALA A 76 5.57 -13.29 11.98
N ILE A 77 4.58 -12.42 12.23
CA ILE A 77 4.13 -11.44 11.24
C ILE A 77 5.29 -10.52 10.85
N ARG A 78 5.98 -9.92 11.81
CA ARG A 78 7.11 -9.01 11.55
C ARG A 78 8.27 -9.67 10.80
N THR A 79 8.48 -10.98 11.02
CA THR A 79 9.59 -11.71 10.40
C THR A 79 9.26 -12.24 9.00
N ARG A 80 7.97 -12.48 8.71
CA ARG A 80 7.54 -13.22 7.51
C ARG A 80 6.59 -12.45 6.61
N ALA A 81 6.05 -11.31 7.07
CA ALA A 81 5.16 -10.51 6.23
C ALA A 81 5.93 -9.94 5.05
N ASP A 82 5.26 -9.94 3.91
CA ASP A 82 5.74 -9.35 2.67
C ASP A 82 4.66 -8.45 2.08
N THR A 83 5.05 -7.62 1.12
CA THR A 83 4.12 -6.76 0.39
C THR A 83 3.25 -7.57 -0.58
N ILE A 84 2.07 -7.05 -0.89
CA ILE A 84 1.23 -7.55 -1.99
C ILE A 84 1.39 -6.73 -3.27
N TYR A 85 2.44 -5.91 -3.34
CA TYR A 85 2.89 -5.16 -4.52
C TYR A 85 1.87 -4.14 -5.05
N HIS A 86 1.20 -3.44 -4.15
CA HIS A 86 0.25 -2.36 -4.47
C HIS A 86 0.64 -1.03 -3.81
N PRO A 87 1.86 -0.48 -4.06
CA PRO A 87 2.25 0.81 -3.50
C PRO A 87 1.47 1.94 -4.15
N VAL A 88 1.13 2.96 -3.34
CA VAL A 88 0.43 4.18 -3.77
C VAL A 88 0.92 5.39 -2.97
N GLY A 89 0.56 6.60 -3.40
CA GLY A 89 0.61 7.80 -2.56
C GLY A 89 1.94 8.55 -2.56
N THR A 90 2.98 8.11 -3.27
CA THR A 90 4.27 8.82 -3.33
C THR A 90 4.20 10.17 -4.05
N CYS A 91 3.18 10.38 -4.89
CA CYS A 91 2.84 11.66 -5.52
C CYS A 91 1.39 12.05 -5.22
N LYS A 92 0.93 11.85 -3.97
CA LYS A 92 -0.48 11.99 -3.61
C LYS A 92 -1.10 13.29 -4.09
N MET A 93 -2.34 13.23 -4.56
CA MET A 93 -3.13 14.42 -4.84
C MET A 93 -3.73 14.99 -3.56
N GLY A 94 -3.97 16.28 -3.55
CA GLY A 94 -4.63 16.96 -2.42
C GLY A 94 -4.32 18.43 -2.36
N HIS A 95 -4.75 19.05 -1.25
CA HIS A 95 -4.58 20.47 -0.99
C HIS A 95 -3.62 20.81 0.15
N ASP A 96 -3.15 19.78 0.86
CA ASP A 96 -2.16 19.93 1.94
C ASP A 96 -0.75 20.18 1.38
N GLU A 97 0.17 20.59 2.27
CA GLU A 97 1.55 20.92 1.90
C GLU A 97 2.34 19.71 1.35
N MET A 98 1.98 18.48 1.76
CA MET A 98 2.63 17.26 1.32
C MET A 98 2.05 16.69 0.03
N SER A 99 1.00 17.30 -0.53
CA SER A 99 0.45 16.85 -1.81
C SER A 99 1.30 17.34 -2.98
N VAL A 100 1.61 16.41 -3.88
CA VAL A 100 2.48 16.64 -5.05
C VAL A 100 1.69 17.15 -6.24
N VAL A 101 0.46 16.68 -6.43
CA VAL A 101 -0.41 17.09 -7.53
C VAL A 101 -1.72 17.67 -7.03
N ASP A 102 -2.35 18.51 -7.86
CA ASP A 102 -3.69 19.05 -7.64
C ASP A 102 -4.78 18.04 -8.10
N ASP A 103 -6.05 18.43 -8.02
CA ASP A 103 -7.22 17.66 -8.45
C ASP A 103 -7.33 17.46 -9.98
N LYS A 104 -6.50 18.15 -10.75
CA LYS A 104 -6.29 17.92 -12.19
C LYS A 104 -4.99 17.17 -12.50
N LEU A 105 -4.38 16.59 -11.48
CA LEU A 105 -3.15 15.80 -11.55
C LEU A 105 -1.91 16.59 -12.02
N ARG A 106 -1.95 17.92 -11.95
CA ARG A 106 -0.82 18.79 -12.29
C ARG A 106 0.12 18.91 -11.11
N VAL A 107 1.43 18.80 -11.39
CA VAL A 107 2.47 18.91 -10.36
C VAL A 107 2.53 20.35 -9.83
N LYS A 108 2.41 20.50 -8.52
CA LYS A 108 2.48 21.81 -7.86
C LYS A 108 3.87 22.43 -8.03
N GLY A 109 3.89 23.70 -8.45
CA GLY A 109 5.14 24.44 -8.65
C GLY A 109 5.89 24.16 -9.97
N VAL A 110 5.43 23.20 -10.77
CA VAL A 110 6.05 22.87 -12.08
C VAL A 110 5.00 23.01 -13.19
N LYS A 111 5.28 23.81 -14.20
CA LYS A 111 4.37 24.01 -15.33
C LYS A 111 4.43 22.83 -16.31
N ASN A 112 3.29 22.49 -16.91
CA ASN A 112 3.18 21.52 -17.99
C ASN A 112 3.62 20.09 -17.59
N LEU A 113 3.53 19.74 -16.31
CA LEU A 113 3.85 18.41 -15.80
C LEU A 113 2.67 17.83 -15.04
N ARG A 114 2.37 16.55 -15.27
CA ARG A 114 1.37 15.76 -14.54
C ARG A 114 1.96 14.43 -14.08
N VAL A 115 1.38 13.90 -13.02
CA VAL A 115 1.56 12.50 -12.61
C VAL A 115 0.22 11.79 -12.76
N VAL A 116 0.21 10.66 -13.49
CA VAL A 116 -1.01 9.93 -13.86
C VAL A 116 -0.81 8.44 -13.66
N ASP A 117 -0.72 8.01 -12.42
CA ASP A 117 -0.58 6.62 -12.03
C ASP A 117 -1.08 6.40 -10.59
N ALA A 118 -0.85 5.20 -10.03
CA ALA A 118 -1.27 4.84 -8.68
C ALA A 118 -0.65 5.73 -7.59
N SER A 119 0.47 6.41 -7.86
CA SER A 119 1.15 7.25 -6.86
C SER A 119 0.34 8.49 -6.46
N ILE A 120 -0.62 8.90 -7.29
CA ILE A 120 -1.50 10.06 -6.97
C ILE A 120 -2.56 9.74 -5.91
N MET A 121 -2.83 8.47 -5.61
CA MET A 121 -3.86 8.10 -4.64
C MET A 121 -3.51 8.63 -3.25
N PRO A 122 -4.38 9.43 -2.59
CA PRO A 122 -4.09 9.96 -1.26
C PRO A 122 -4.06 8.87 -0.17
N THR A 123 -4.81 7.79 -0.39
CA THR A 123 -4.89 6.62 0.49
C THR A 123 -5.00 5.36 -0.35
N LEU A 124 -4.55 4.23 0.21
CA LEU A 124 -4.70 2.94 -0.44
C LEU A 124 -6.19 2.56 -0.56
N VAL A 125 -6.60 2.16 -1.74
CA VAL A 125 -7.94 1.59 -1.96
C VAL A 125 -8.08 0.23 -1.27
N GLY A 126 -9.30 -0.14 -0.90
CA GLY A 126 -9.56 -1.41 -0.19
C GLY A 126 -9.57 -2.63 -1.12
N GLY A 127 -8.57 -2.76 -1.99
CA GLY A 127 -8.45 -3.87 -2.95
C GLY A 127 -7.26 -3.70 -3.87
N ASN A 128 -7.20 -4.51 -4.92
CA ASN A 128 -6.14 -4.43 -5.95
C ASN A 128 -6.18 -3.07 -6.66
N THR A 129 -5.00 -2.54 -6.97
CA THR A 129 -4.86 -1.18 -7.52
C THR A 129 -4.99 -1.08 -9.03
N ASN A 130 -5.08 -2.19 -9.76
CA ASN A 130 -5.11 -2.18 -11.23
C ASN A 130 -6.32 -1.40 -11.79
N ALA A 131 -7.54 -1.76 -11.37
CA ALA A 131 -8.75 -1.09 -11.88
C ALA A 131 -8.78 0.42 -11.57
N PRO A 132 -8.51 0.88 -10.33
CA PRO A 132 -8.45 2.31 -10.06
C PRO A 132 -7.30 3.02 -10.81
N THR A 133 -6.17 2.36 -11.08
CA THR A 133 -5.09 2.96 -11.89
C THR A 133 -5.53 3.18 -13.33
N ILE A 134 -6.23 2.23 -13.94
CA ILE A 134 -6.81 2.38 -15.28
C ILE A 134 -7.83 3.54 -15.27
N MET A 135 -8.71 3.60 -14.28
CA MET A 135 -9.68 4.70 -14.13
C MET A 135 -9.00 6.06 -14.03
N ILE A 136 -7.91 6.18 -13.26
CA ILE A 136 -7.11 7.41 -13.16
C ILE A 136 -6.58 7.81 -14.54
N ALA A 137 -6.04 6.87 -15.30
CA ALA A 137 -5.46 7.13 -16.61
C ALA A 137 -6.53 7.58 -17.62
N GLU A 138 -7.68 6.92 -17.67
CA GLU A 138 -8.81 7.29 -18.55
C GLU A 138 -9.31 8.69 -18.21
N LYS A 139 -9.56 8.97 -16.93
CA LYS A 139 -10.02 10.30 -16.49
C LYS A 139 -9.01 11.39 -16.81
N ALA A 140 -7.72 11.15 -16.58
CA ALA A 140 -6.66 12.11 -16.90
C ALA A 140 -6.55 12.36 -18.41
N SER A 141 -6.73 11.33 -19.24
CA SER A 141 -6.75 11.46 -20.70
C SER A 141 -7.84 12.44 -21.16
N ASP A 142 -9.04 12.34 -20.59
CA ASP A 142 -10.12 13.28 -20.91
C ASP A 142 -9.80 14.71 -20.45
N MET A 143 -9.30 14.89 -19.24
CA MET A 143 -8.88 16.21 -18.75
C MET A 143 -7.82 16.87 -19.66
N ILE A 144 -6.85 16.08 -20.14
CA ILE A 144 -5.79 16.57 -21.03
C ILE A 144 -6.37 16.97 -22.38
N LYS A 145 -7.26 16.17 -22.97
CA LYS A 145 -7.92 16.47 -24.25
C LYS A 145 -8.77 17.75 -24.17
N GLU A 146 -9.42 17.98 -23.04
CA GLU A 146 -10.22 19.20 -22.82
C GLU A 146 -9.36 20.46 -22.76
N GLU A 147 -8.14 20.38 -22.23
CA GLU A 147 -7.23 21.53 -22.12
C GLU A 147 -6.48 21.86 -23.43
N ILE A 148 -6.39 20.92 -24.37
CA ILE A 148 -5.71 21.12 -25.66
C ILE A 148 -6.67 21.70 -26.73
N LYS A 149 -7.95 21.65 -26.50
CA LYS A 149 -8.97 22.25 -27.37
C LYS A 149 -9.02 23.77 -27.19
#